data_7ab5376a002e6c5baf74036538a05d32
#
_entry.id   7ab5376a002e6c5baf74036538a05d32
#
_cell.length_a   1.000
_cell.length_b   1.000
_cell.length_c   1.000
_cell.angle_alpha   90.00
_cell.angle_beta   90.00
_cell.angle_gamma   90.00
#
_symmetry.space_group_name_H-M   'P 1'
#
loop_
_entity.id
_entity.type
_entity.pdbx_description
1 polymer ?
#
loop_
_entity_poly.entity_id
_entity_poly.type
_entity_poly.pdbx_seq_one_letter_code
_entity_poly.pdbx_strand_id
1 'polypeptide(L)'
;MMLNAPLTGVPANDLADIALKLAETGLVIRDDFLPAELIEQLASEGRALRDNGGLRAAGIGRGQQFQANSAIRSDHIQWLDPETATPAQRHYLGLLEELRLAINRTLFLGLFEFEGHLALYPPGAYYRRHLDQFQGTQHRLVTVILYLNPEWREADGGQLRLYPDPADDGRFQDLLPIGGRLVCFLSGDFPHEVLPARRERLSITGWFRKRD
;
A
#
# COMPACT_ATOMS: atom_id res chain seq x y z
N MET A 1 23.65 -16.97 20.70
CA MET A 1 23.96 -16.56 19.32
C MET A 1 22.92 -17.28 18.45
N MET A 2 21.73 -16.69 18.29
CA MET A 2 20.69 -17.24 17.41
C MET A 2 21.02 -16.85 15.98
N LEU A 3 21.33 -17.83 15.15
CA LEU A 3 21.47 -17.68 13.71
C LEU A 3 20.09 -17.24 13.17
N ASN A 4 19.98 -15.97 12.76
CA ASN A 4 18.84 -15.54 11.96
C ASN A 4 18.81 -16.39 10.69
N ALA A 5 17.82 -17.28 10.59
CA ALA A 5 17.51 -17.91 9.32
C ALA A 5 17.27 -16.80 8.28
N PRO A 6 17.78 -16.94 7.05
CA PRO A 6 17.47 -15.99 6.01
C PRO A 6 15.94 -15.96 5.83
N LEU A 7 15.33 -14.78 5.91
CA LEU A 7 13.94 -14.57 5.55
C LEU A 7 13.81 -15.03 4.09
N THR A 8 13.05 -16.08 3.85
CA THR A 8 12.85 -16.62 2.50
C THR A 8 12.13 -15.56 1.68
N GLY A 9 12.77 -15.11 0.60
CA GLY A 9 12.18 -14.16 -0.32
C GLY A 9 10.94 -14.73 -1.01
N VAL A 10 10.10 -13.85 -1.53
CA VAL A 10 9.00 -14.24 -2.43
C VAL A 10 9.61 -14.91 -3.66
N PRO A 11 9.12 -16.09 -4.11
CA PRO A 11 9.66 -16.74 -5.29
C PRO A 11 9.59 -15.82 -6.52
N ALA A 12 10.63 -15.82 -7.36
CA ALA A 12 10.67 -14.97 -8.55
C ALA A 12 9.49 -15.22 -9.51
N ASN A 13 8.98 -16.45 -9.55
CA ASN A 13 7.78 -16.82 -10.32
C ASN A 13 6.53 -16.07 -9.80
N ASP A 14 6.38 -15.92 -8.50
CA ASP A 14 5.24 -15.19 -7.90
C ASP A 14 5.24 -13.71 -8.30
N LEU A 15 6.41 -13.07 -8.37
CA LEU A 15 6.53 -11.67 -8.82
C LEU A 15 6.22 -11.52 -10.30
N ALA A 16 6.61 -12.49 -11.13
CA ALA A 16 6.26 -12.53 -12.55
C ALA A 16 4.74 -12.71 -12.74
N ASP A 17 4.12 -13.58 -11.95
CA ASP A 17 2.67 -13.82 -11.99
C ASP A 17 1.89 -12.56 -11.57
N ILE A 18 2.36 -11.83 -10.57
CA ILE A 18 1.79 -10.54 -10.18
C ILE A 18 1.86 -9.56 -11.36
N ALA A 19 3.00 -9.46 -12.04
CA ALA A 19 3.17 -8.55 -13.18
C ALA A 19 2.27 -8.94 -14.36
N LEU A 20 2.15 -10.23 -14.67
CA LEU A 20 1.26 -10.74 -15.72
C LEU A 20 -0.22 -10.44 -15.40
N LYS A 21 -0.65 -10.73 -14.17
CA LYS A 21 -2.01 -10.46 -13.73
C LYS A 21 -2.35 -8.97 -13.78
N LEU A 22 -1.40 -8.12 -13.36
CA LEU A 22 -1.55 -6.66 -13.46
C LEU A 22 -1.72 -6.21 -14.93
N ALA A 23 -0.99 -6.82 -15.86
CA ALA A 23 -1.13 -6.54 -17.29
C ALA A 23 -2.49 -6.96 -17.85
N GLU A 24 -3.04 -8.08 -17.37
CA GLU A 24 -4.32 -8.63 -17.84
C GLU A 24 -5.53 -7.85 -17.34
N THR A 25 -5.52 -7.46 -16.06
CA THR A 25 -6.73 -6.98 -15.37
C THR A 25 -6.58 -5.58 -14.75
N GLY A 26 -5.38 -5.02 -14.74
CA GLY A 26 -5.08 -3.76 -14.05
C GLY A 26 -5.09 -3.85 -12.51
N LEU A 27 -5.50 -5.01 -11.94
CA LEU A 27 -5.63 -5.22 -10.49
C LEU A 27 -5.14 -6.61 -10.09
N VAL A 28 -4.34 -6.67 -9.03
CA VAL A 28 -3.87 -7.92 -8.42
C VAL A 28 -4.10 -7.90 -6.93
N ILE A 29 -4.59 -9.01 -6.40
CA ILE A 29 -4.71 -9.29 -4.97
C ILE A 29 -3.92 -10.56 -4.70
N ARG A 30 -2.93 -10.49 -3.80
CA ARG A 30 -2.10 -11.63 -3.40
C ARG A 30 -2.12 -11.76 -1.89
N ASP A 31 -2.71 -12.83 -1.39
CA ASP A 31 -2.65 -13.18 0.03
C ASP A 31 -1.30 -13.84 0.36
N ASP A 32 -0.90 -13.75 1.61
CA ASP A 32 0.35 -14.34 2.12
C ASP A 32 1.59 -13.92 1.32
N PHE A 33 1.63 -12.65 0.88
CA PHE A 33 2.75 -12.11 0.10
C PHE A 33 4.06 -12.10 0.88
N LEU A 34 4.01 -11.89 2.19
CA LEU A 34 5.17 -11.94 3.07
C LEU A 34 4.96 -12.96 4.20
N PRO A 35 6.05 -13.56 4.73
CA PRO A 35 5.98 -14.38 5.92
C PRO A 35 5.35 -13.64 7.10
N ALA A 36 4.59 -14.36 7.92
CA ALA A 36 3.87 -13.79 9.08
C ALA A 36 4.80 -13.05 10.05
N GLU A 37 6.02 -13.55 10.23
CA GLU A 37 7.02 -12.94 11.09
C GLU A 37 7.45 -11.54 10.60
N LEU A 38 7.59 -11.37 9.28
CA LEU A 38 7.94 -10.08 8.68
C LEU A 38 6.76 -9.11 8.76
N ILE A 39 5.53 -9.59 8.55
CA ILE A 39 4.30 -8.79 8.73
C ILE A 39 4.21 -8.28 10.17
N GLU A 40 4.46 -9.13 11.17
CA GLU A 40 4.41 -8.74 12.58
C GLU A 40 5.53 -7.75 12.95
N GLN A 41 6.74 -7.90 12.39
CA GLN A 41 7.82 -6.93 12.58
C GLN A 41 7.43 -5.55 12.05
N LEU A 42 6.93 -5.46 10.80
CA LEU A 42 6.48 -4.20 10.20
C LEU A 42 5.28 -3.60 10.95
N ALA A 43 4.35 -4.42 11.42
CA ALA A 43 3.22 -3.97 12.24
C ALA A 43 3.68 -3.43 13.61
N SER A 44 4.64 -4.10 14.24
CA SER A 44 5.22 -3.65 15.51
C SER A 44 5.93 -2.30 15.38
N GLU A 45 6.68 -2.09 14.30
CA GLU A 45 7.29 -0.78 13.98
C GLU A 45 6.24 0.32 13.83
N GLY A 46 5.14 0.02 13.14
CA GLY A 46 4.01 0.96 12.99
C GLY A 46 3.37 1.33 14.30
N ARG A 47 3.14 0.35 15.18
CA ARG A 47 2.63 0.61 16.54
C ARG A 47 3.60 1.43 17.37
N ALA A 48 4.90 1.12 17.30
CA ALA A 48 5.93 1.89 17.99
C ALA A 48 5.99 3.36 17.52
N LEU A 49 5.83 3.61 16.22
CA LEU A 49 5.74 4.97 15.68
C LEU A 49 4.50 5.71 16.18
N ARG A 50 3.35 5.04 16.30
CA ARG A 50 2.17 5.62 16.93
C ARG A 50 2.43 6.02 18.38
N ASP A 51 3.02 5.11 19.16
CA ASP A 51 3.19 5.27 20.61
C ASP A 51 4.20 6.38 20.95
N ASN A 52 5.19 6.60 20.09
CA ASN A 52 6.19 7.66 20.26
C ASN A 52 5.87 8.97 19.52
N GLY A 53 4.68 9.08 18.89
CA GLY A 53 4.26 10.29 18.18
C GLY A 53 4.99 10.52 16.85
N GLY A 54 5.60 9.49 16.26
CA GLY A 54 6.31 9.57 14.98
C GLY A 54 5.39 9.67 13.75
N LEU A 55 4.10 9.39 13.91
CA LEU A 55 3.12 9.51 12.84
C LEU A 55 2.57 10.93 12.75
N ARG A 56 2.35 11.42 11.55
CA ARG A 56 1.78 12.75 11.28
C ARG A 56 0.44 12.59 10.55
N ALA A 57 -0.52 13.51 10.81
CA ALA A 57 -1.76 13.54 10.07
C ALA A 57 -1.49 13.59 8.56
N ALA A 58 -2.13 12.72 7.81
CA ALA A 58 -2.00 12.68 6.37
C ALA A 58 -2.66 13.91 5.73
N GLY A 59 -2.10 14.36 4.61
CA GLY A 59 -2.63 15.49 3.85
C GLY A 59 -2.93 15.12 2.41
N ILE A 60 -3.55 16.07 1.72
CA ILE A 60 -3.80 16.05 0.27
C ILE A 60 -3.01 17.18 -0.40
N GLY A 61 -2.69 17.00 -1.68
CA GLY A 61 -1.91 17.98 -2.44
C GLY A 61 -0.39 17.81 -2.27
N ARG A 62 0.38 18.68 -2.93
CA ARG A 62 1.86 18.70 -2.90
C ARG A 62 2.40 20.12 -2.66
N GLY A 63 3.58 20.20 -2.04
CA GLY A 63 4.30 21.46 -1.84
C GLY A 63 3.43 22.51 -1.17
N GLN A 64 3.26 23.69 -1.79
CA GLN A 64 2.45 24.80 -1.26
C GLN A 64 0.93 24.51 -1.24
N GLN A 65 0.47 23.49 -1.95
CA GLN A 65 -0.94 23.06 -1.96
C GLN A 65 -1.22 21.92 -0.97
N PHE A 66 -0.23 21.54 -0.16
CA PHE A 66 -0.43 20.51 0.87
C PHE A 66 -1.37 21.04 1.96
N GLN A 67 -2.46 20.31 2.20
CA GLN A 67 -3.44 20.61 3.24
C GLN A 67 -3.82 19.33 3.99
N ALA A 68 -3.75 19.40 5.33
CA ALA A 68 -4.40 18.39 6.16
C ALA A 68 -5.91 18.67 6.15
N ASN A 69 -6.70 17.75 5.57
CA ASN A 69 -8.16 17.90 5.48
C ASN A 69 -8.83 16.63 6.01
N SER A 70 -9.19 16.66 7.28
CA SER A 70 -9.84 15.54 7.97
C SER A 70 -11.23 15.19 7.41
N ALA A 71 -11.86 16.09 6.62
CA ALA A 71 -13.11 15.78 5.93
C ALA A 71 -12.91 14.89 4.68
N ILE A 72 -11.67 14.73 4.21
CA ILE A 72 -11.31 13.87 3.07
C ILE A 72 -10.61 12.61 3.53
N ARG A 73 -9.60 12.75 4.42
CA ARG A 73 -8.87 11.62 5.02
C ARG A 73 -8.46 11.91 6.46
N SER A 74 -8.45 10.87 7.29
CA SER A 74 -8.19 11.02 8.73
C SER A 74 -7.17 10.02 9.27
N ASP A 75 -6.34 9.48 8.39
CA ASP A 75 -5.22 8.62 8.73
C ASP A 75 -3.97 9.41 9.12
N HIS A 76 -3.02 8.71 9.74
CA HIS A 76 -1.70 9.21 10.09
C HIS A 76 -0.64 8.42 9.34
N ILE A 77 0.42 9.08 8.91
CA ILE A 77 1.45 8.47 8.07
C ILE A 77 2.86 8.78 8.55
N GLN A 78 3.79 7.89 8.18
CA GLN A 78 5.23 8.12 8.20
C GLN A 78 5.81 7.61 6.89
N TRP A 79 6.46 8.51 6.14
CA TRP A 79 7.14 8.14 4.89
C TRP A 79 8.28 7.19 5.16
N LEU A 80 8.41 6.17 4.31
CA LEU A 80 9.57 5.28 4.31
C LEU A 80 10.74 5.99 3.64
N ASP A 81 11.87 5.98 4.30
CA ASP A 81 13.12 6.52 3.78
C ASP A 81 14.13 5.36 3.68
N PRO A 82 14.57 5.01 2.45
CA PRO A 82 15.52 3.91 2.25
C PRO A 82 16.83 4.06 3.03
N GLU A 83 17.28 5.31 3.30
CA GLU A 83 18.52 5.57 4.03
C GLU A 83 18.40 5.23 5.52
N THR A 84 17.22 5.45 6.11
CA THR A 84 16.96 5.22 7.54
C THR A 84 16.11 3.98 7.81
N ALA A 85 15.74 3.23 6.76
CA ALA A 85 14.88 2.05 6.84
C ALA A 85 15.41 1.00 7.81
N THR A 86 14.52 0.38 8.58
CA THR A 86 14.83 -0.76 9.46
C THR A 86 15.20 -2.01 8.64
N PRO A 87 15.74 -3.07 9.25
CA PRO A 87 15.96 -4.32 8.53
C PRO A 87 14.69 -4.89 7.89
N ALA A 88 13.54 -4.84 8.57
CA ALA A 88 12.26 -5.33 8.03
C ALA A 88 11.79 -4.47 6.84
N GLN A 89 11.88 -3.15 6.96
CA GLN A 89 11.56 -2.23 5.87
C GLN A 89 12.48 -2.41 4.66
N ARG A 90 13.81 -2.56 4.88
CA ARG A 90 14.76 -2.82 3.78
C ARG A 90 14.47 -4.13 3.06
N HIS A 91 14.08 -5.18 3.79
CA HIS A 91 13.69 -6.44 3.17
C HIS A 91 12.46 -6.24 2.27
N TYR A 92 11.42 -5.58 2.78
CA TYR A 92 10.21 -5.28 1.99
C TYR A 92 10.52 -4.39 0.77
N LEU A 93 11.31 -3.32 0.94
CA LEU A 93 11.71 -2.44 -0.16
C LEU A 93 12.52 -3.18 -1.23
N GLY A 94 13.36 -4.14 -0.84
CA GLY A 94 14.09 -5.02 -1.77
C GLY A 94 13.15 -5.86 -2.63
N LEU A 95 12.12 -6.47 -2.03
CA LEU A 95 11.10 -7.23 -2.77
C LEU A 95 10.28 -6.33 -3.71
N LEU A 96 9.98 -5.11 -3.28
CA LEU A 96 9.30 -4.15 -4.15
C LEU A 96 10.17 -3.73 -5.34
N GLU A 97 11.49 -3.62 -5.18
CA GLU A 97 12.40 -3.35 -6.30
C GLU A 97 12.38 -4.50 -7.32
N GLU A 98 12.40 -5.76 -6.86
CA GLU A 98 12.25 -6.92 -7.74
C GLU A 98 10.90 -6.93 -8.45
N LEU A 99 9.79 -6.60 -7.74
CA LEU A 99 8.46 -6.47 -8.32
C LEU A 99 8.41 -5.35 -9.37
N ARG A 100 9.00 -4.20 -9.09
CA ARG A 100 9.12 -3.07 -10.04
C ARG A 100 9.79 -3.51 -11.35
N LEU A 101 10.88 -4.25 -11.23
CA LEU A 101 11.60 -4.77 -12.39
C LEU A 101 10.76 -5.80 -13.17
N ALA A 102 10.00 -6.66 -12.47
CA ALA A 102 9.09 -7.62 -13.11
C ALA A 102 7.96 -6.89 -13.87
N ILE A 103 7.33 -5.87 -13.25
CA ILE A 103 6.30 -5.05 -13.90
C ILE A 103 6.86 -4.32 -15.11
N ASN A 104 8.06 -3.73 -15.04
CA ASN A 104 8.68 -3.06 -16.17
C ASN A 104 8.94 -4.01 -17.36
N ARG A 105 9.36 -5.26 -17.09
CA ARG A 105 9.58 -6.26 -18.15
C ARG A 105 8.29 -6.68 -18.84
N THR A 106 7.16 -6.64 -18.11
CA THR A 106 5.87 -7.12 -18.61
C THR A 106 5.03 -6.02 -19.24
N LEU A 107 4.95 -4.82 -18.59
CA LEU A 107 4.07 -3.72 -18.99
C LEU A 107 4.80 -2.56 -19.66
N PHE A 108 6.14 -2.52 -19.66
CA PHE A 108 6.95 -1.45 -20.25
C PHE A 108 6.62 -0.04 -19.75
N LEU A 109 6.23 0.10 -18.47
CA LEU A 109 5.75 1.35 -17.88
C LEU A 109 6.86 2.36 -17.58
N GLY A 110 8.14 1.97 -17.62
CA GLY A 110 9.25 2.86 -17.28
C GLY A 110 9.27 3.27 -15.81
N LEU A 111 8.83 2.38 -14.91
CA LEU A 111 8.83 2.61 -13.47
C LEU A 111 10.25 2.80 -12.97
N PHE A 112 10.50 3.89 -12.26
CA PHE A 112 11.84 4.29 -11.84
C PHE A 112 12.09 4.05 -10.35
N GLU A 113 11.13 4.40 -9.50
CA GLU A 113 11.26 4.36 -8.04
C GLU A 113 9.96 3.92 -7.37
N PHE A 114 10.07 3.56 -6.09
CA PHE A 114 8.94 3.38 -5.19
C PHE A 114 8.91 4.49 -4.15
N GLU A 115 7.79 5.16 -4.01
CA GLU A 115 7.48 6.14 -2.97
C GLU A 115 6.41 5.56 -2.07
N GLY A 116 6.64 5.41 -0.78
CA GLY A 116 5.65 4.79 0.10
C GLY A 116 5.73 5.25 1.55
N HIS A 117 4.69 4.97 2.28
CA HIS A 117 4.55 5.34 3.68
C HIS A 117 3.82 4.26 4.48
N LEU A 118 4.14 4.16 5.74
CA LEU A 118 3.31 3.47 6.71
C LEU A 118 2.07 4.33 6.96
N ALA A 119 0.89 3.73 6.93
CA ALA A 119 -0.39 4.38 7.17
C ALA A 119 -1.12 3.70 8.33
N LEU A 120 -1.55 4.50 9.28
CA LEU A 120 -2.35 4.09 10.42
C LEU A 120 -3.69 4.82 10.40
N TYR A 121 -4.76 4.04 10.34
CA TYR A 121 -6.14 4.51 10.45
C TYR A 121 -6.66 4.17 11.84
N PRO A 122 -6.84 5.15 12.74
CA PRO A 122 -7.52 4.95 14.02
C PRO A 122 -8.96 4.44 13.82
N PRO A 123 -9.62 3.89 14.85
CA PRO A 123 -11.03 3.53 14.77
C PRO A 123 -11.89 4.70 14.26
N GLY A 124 -12.73 4.44 13.26
CA GLY A 124 -13.58 5.43 12.59
C GLY A 124 -12.90 6.24 11.50
N ALA A 125 -11.56 6.15 11.36
CA ALA A 125 -10.85 6.85 10.30
C ALA A 125 -11.16 6.27 8.91
N TYR A 126 -11.09 7.14 7.91
CA TYR A 126 -11.46 6.84 6.53
C TYR A 126 -10.60 7.64 5.54
N TYR A 127 -10.71 7.26 4.27
CA TYR A 127 -10.26 8.07 3.15
C TYR A 127 -11.32 8.02 2.06
N ARG A 128 -11.84 9.17 1.68
CA ARG A 128 -12.92 9.28 0.67
C ARG A 128 -12.44 8.83 -0.70
N ARG A 129 -13.39 8.50 -1.57
CA ARG A 129 -13.14 8.08 -2.95
C ARG A 129 -12.23 9.07 -3.67
N HIS A 130 -11.15 8.54 -4.25
CA HIS A 130 -10.13 9.30 -4.98
C HIS A 130 -9.42 8.41 -6.00
N LEU A 131 -8.65 9.03 -6.85
CA LEU A 131 -7.62 8.41 -7.69
C LEU A 131 -6.25 8.78 -7.13
N ASP A 132 -5.29 7.87 -7.19
CA ASP A 132 -3.93 8.12 -6.75
C ASP A 132 -3.11 8.95 -7.75
N GLN A 133 -3.56 9.02 -9.00
CA GLN A 133 -3.03 9.95 -9.97
C GLN A 133 -3.64 11.34 -9.80
N PHE A 134 -2.78 12.34 -9.62
CA PHE A 134 -3.23 13.73 -9.64
C PHE A 134 -3.55 14.19 -11.06
N GLN A 135 -4.58 15.02 -11.21
CA GLN A 135 -4.86 15.70 -12.47
C GLN A 135 -3.64 16.54 -12.88
N GLY A 136 -3.11 16.29 -14.09
CA GLY A 136 -1.95 17.00 -14.63
C GLY A 136 -0.58 16.40 -14.34
N THR A 137 -0.47 15.38 -13.47
CA THR A 137 0.80 14.67 -13.23
C THR A 137 0.57 13.16 -13.21
N GLN A 138 1.04 12.47 -14.27
CA GLN A 138 0.91 11.01 -14.36
C GLN A 138 2.17 10.28 -13.85
N HIS A 139 2.71 10.69 -12.67
CA HIS A 139 3.95 10.09 -12.18
C HIS A 139 3.72 8.77 -11.42
N ARG A 140 2.62 8.66 -10.68
CA ARG A 140 2.21 7.45 -9.95
C ARG A 140 1.48 6.52 -10.91
N LEU A 141 2.11 5.42 -11.31
CA LEU A 141 1.54 4.51 -12.32
C LEU A 141 0.93 3.25 -11.72
N VAL A 142 1.51 2.73 -10.65
CA VAL A 142 1.00 1.53 -9.97
C VAL A 142 0.93 1.80 -8.48
N THR A 143 -0.26 1.64 -7.91
CA THR A 143 -0.48 1.67 -6.46
C THR A 143 -0.17 0.29 -5.88
N VAL A 144 0.52 0.28 -4.75
CA VAL A 144 0.87 -0.93 -4.00
C VAL A 144 0.48 -0.75 -2.54
N ILE A 145 -0.30 -1.68 -2.00
CA ILE A 145 -0.75 -1.67 -0.61
C ILE A 145 -0.44 -3.02 0.01
N LEU A 146 0.34 -3.03 1.10
CA LEU A 146 0.56 -4.19 1.94
C LEU A 146 -0.16 -3.99 3.27
N TYR A 147 -1.04 -4.90 3.64
CA TYR A 147 -1.74 -4.86 4.91
C TYR A 147 -0.99 -5.58 6.01
N LEU A 148 -1.04 -5.01 7.24
CA LEU A 148 -0.28 -5.46 8.39
C LEU A 148 -1.16 -5.88 9.57
N ASN A 149 -2.42 -6.25 9.34
CA ASN A 149 -3.42 -6.47 10.39
C ASN A 149 -3.66 -7.96 10.59
N PRO A 150 -3.28 -8.54 11.74
CA PRO A 150 -3.57 -9.93 12.04
C PRO A 150 -5.07 -10.12 12.29
N GLU A 151 -5.58 -11.32 11.97
CA GLU A 151 -6.94 -11.77 12.32
C GLU A 151 -8.05 -10.75 12.00
N TRP A 152 -8.00 -10.13 10.82
CA TRP A 152 -8.99 -9.15 10.40
C TRP A 152 -10.28 -9.84 9.95
N ARG A 153 -11.42 -9.38 10.46
CA ARG A 153 -12.74 -9.93 10.16
C ARG A 153 -13.61 -8.90 9.46
N GLU A 154 -14.65 -9.36 8.77
CA GLU A 154 -15.61 -8.49 8.10
C GLU A 154 -16.28 -7.49 9.06
N ALA A 155 -16.57 -7.93 10.28
CA ALA A 155 -17.15 -7.09 11.34
C ALA A 155 -16.25 -5.93 11.78
N ASP A 156 -14.93 -6.00 11.51
CA ASP A 156 -13.98 -4.95 11.84
C ASP A 156 -14.08 -3.74 10.88
N GLY A 157 -14.70 -3.90 9.71
CA GLY A 157 -14.81 -2.85 8.70
C GLY A 157 -13.47 -2.54 8.02
N GLY A 158 -13.24 -1.28 7.62
CA GLY A 158 -11.96 -0.81 7.10
C GLY A 158 -11.58 -1.36 5.72
N GLN A 159 -12.55 -1.85 4.95
CA GLN A 159 -12.34 -2.37 3.61
C GLN A 159 -11.72 -1.29 2.70
N LEU A 160 -10.85 -1.73 1.79
CA LEU A 160 -10.54 -0.97 0.58
C LEU A 160 -11.66 -1.25 -0.41
N ARG A 161 -12.41 -0.23 -0.77
CA ARG A 161 -13.43 -0.30 -1.82
C ARG A 161 -12.83 0.19 -3.11
N LEU A 162 -12.78 -0.69 -4.10
CA LEU A 162 -12.31 -0.40 -5.46
C LEU A 162 -13.50 -0.30 -6.40
N TYR A 163 -13.46 0.66 -7.31
CA TYR A 163 -14.45 0.88 -8.36
C TYR A 163 -13.82 0.51 -9.71
N PRO A 164 -14.10 -0.70 -10.25
CA PRO A 164 -13.50 -1.15 -11.51
C PRO A 164 -13.92 -0.32 -12.72
N ASP A 165 -15.11 0.30 -12.65
CA ASP A 165 -15.61 1.23 -13.65
C ASP A 165 -15.74 2.62 -13.01
N PRO A 166 -14.92 3.60 -13.42
CA PRO A 166 -15.00 4.96 -12.88
C PRO A 166 -16.36 5.64 -13.13
N ALA A 167 -17.11 5.20 -14.14
CA ALA A 167 -18.40 5.76 -14.53
C ALA A 167 -19.59 5.09 -13.80
N ASP A 168 -19.37 3.93 -13.16
CA ASP A 168 -20.42 3.17 -12.47
C ASP A 168 -20.12 3.09 -10.95
N ASP A 169 -20.81 3.93 -10.18
CA ASP A 169 -20.70 3.94 -8.71
C ASP A 169 -21.36 2.74 -8.03
N GLY A 170 -22.25 2.03 -8.75
CA GLY A 170 -22.94 0.84 -8.23
C GLY A 170 -22.10 -0.42 -8.25
N ARG A 171 -21.02 -0.47 -9.04
CA ARG A 171 -20.12 -1.62 -9.12
C ARG A 171 -18.86 -1.34 -8.33
N PHE A 172 -18.67 -2.09 -7.26
CA PHE A 172 -17.47 -2.00 -6.44
C PHE A 172 -17.03 -3.38 -5.94
N GLN A 173 -15.78 -3.47 -5.53
CA GLN A 173 -15.21 -4.62 -4.85
C GLN A 173 -14.66 -4.19 -3.50
N ASP A 174 -15.11 -4.82 -2.42
CA ASP A 174 -14.60 -4.59 -1.07
C ASP A 174 -13.52 -5.61 -0.73
N LEU A 175 -12.36 -5.13 -0.33
CA LEU A 175 -11.22 -5.94 0.09
C LEU A 175 -10.92 -5.73 1.57
N LEU A 176 -10.96 -6.82 2.34
CA LEU A 176 -10.54 -6.79 3.74
C LEU A 176 -9.04 -6.54 3.85
N PRO A 177 -8.59 -5.67 4.77
CA PRO A 177 -7.18 -5.36 4.96
C PRO A 177 -6.45 -6.42 5.81
N ILE A 178 -6.48 -7.66 5.35
CA ILE A 178 -5.90 -8.83 6.04
C ILE A 178 -4.37 -8.75 6.02
N GLY A 179 -3.71 -9.00 7.14
CA GLY A 179 -2.25 -9.02 7.24
C GLY A 179 -1.63 -9.98 6.24
N GLY A 180 -0.58 -9.54 5.54
CA GLY A 180 0.08 -10.30 4.48
C GLY A 180 -0.54 -10.14 3.09
N ARG A 181 -1.74 -9.55 2.96
CA ARG A 181 -2.36 -9.27 1.66
C ARG A 181 -1.67 -8.09 0.99
N LEU A 182 -1.17 -8.33 -0.23
CA LEU A 182 -0.72 -7.31 -1.16
C LEU A 182 -1.84 -7.00 -2.16
N VAL A 183 -2.07 -5.71 -2.41
CA VAL A 183 -2.96 -5.23 -3.47
C VAL A 183 -2.17 -4.31 -4.37
N CYS A 184 -2.14 -4.60 -5.68
CA CYS A 184 -1.51 -3.75 -6.69
C CYS A 184 -2.54 -3.40 -7.76
N PHE A 185 -2.59 -2.13 -8.18
CA PHE A 185 -3.47 -1.71 -9.27
C PHE A 185 -2.91 -0.49 -10.03
N LEU A 186 -3.37 -0.33 -11.27
CA LEU A 186 -3.03 0.84 -12.09
C LEU A 186 -3.67 2.09 -11.47
N SER A 187 -2.84 3.04 -11.06
CA SER A 187 -3.25 4.18 -10.22
C SER A 187 -4.26 5.13 -10.86
N GLY A 188 -4.32 5.13 -12.20
CA GLY A 188 -5.25 5.97 -12.98
C GLY A 188 -6.60 5.32 -13.26
N ASP A 189 -6.73 4.00 -13.07
CA ASP A 189 -7.88 3.23 -13.56
C ASP A 189 -8.87 2.85 -12.46
N PHE A 190 -8.42 2.85 -11.20
CA PHE A 190 -9.21 2.38 -10.07
C PHE A 190 -9.46 3.49 -9.04
N PRO A 191 -10.57 4.24 -9.16
CA PRO A 191 -11.07 5.04 -8.05
C PRO A 191 -11.29 4.13 -6.84
N HIS A 192 -10.90 4.60 -5.66
CA HIS A 192 -11.00 3.78 -4.46
C HIS A 192 -11.19 4.63 -3.20
N GLU A 193 -11.66 4.00 -2.15
CA GLU A 193 -11.83 4.60 -0.83
C GLU A 193 -11.47 3.62 0.28
N VAL A 194 -11.16 4.14 1.46
CA VAL A 194 -10.99 3.36 2.68
C VAL A 194 -12.19 3.59 3.56
N LEU A 195 -12.96 2.53 3.81
CA LEU A 195 -14.12 2.56 4.68
C LEU A 195 -13.70 2.65 6.15
N PRO A 196 -14.55 3.24 7.03
CA PRO A 196 -14.26 3.29 8.46
C PRO A 196 -14.06 1.90 9.06
N ALA A 197 -13.01 1.75 9.86
CA ALA A 197 -12.74 0.54 10.63
C ALA A 197 -13.17 0.71 12.09
N ARG A 198 -13.53 -0.40 12.76
CA ARG A 198 -13.87 -0.40 14.18
C ARG A 198 -12.64 -0.59 15.09
N ARG A 199 -11.53 -0.98 14.50
CA ARG A 199 -10.23 -1.11 15.16
C ARG A 199 -9.15 -0.43 14.35
N GLU A 200 -7.97 -0.30 14.91
CA GLU A 200 -6.80 0.27 14.24
C GLU A 200 -6.42 -0.56 13.02
N ARG A 201 -6.19 0.10 11.88
CA ARG A 201 -5.85 -0.50 10.60
C ARG A 201 -4.50 0.03 10.13
N LEU A 202 -3.56 -0.87 9.95
CA LEU A 202 -2.20 -0.61 9.49
C LEU A 202 -1.99 -1.10 8.06
N SER A 203 -1.26 -0.32 7.28
CA SER A 203 -0.77 -0.72 5.96
C SER A 203 0.53 0.00 5.63
N ILE A 204 1.30 -0.56 4.69
CA ILE A 204 2.29 0.20 3.93
C ILE A 204 1.67 0.45 2.56
N THR A 205 1.50 1.73 2.22
CA THR A 205 0.88 2.17 0.97
C THR A 205 1.88 3.01 0.19
N GLY A 206 1.98 2.79 -1.11
CA GLY A 206 2.90 3.54 -1.94
C GLY A 206 2.64 3.34 -3.43
N TRP A 207 3.53 3.92 -4.23
CA TRP A 207 3.38 3.98 -5.66
C TRP A 207 4.70 3.73 -6.37
N PHE A 208 4.65 2.91 -7.40
CA PHE A 208 5.71 2.92 -8.39
C PHE A 208 5.49 4.11 -9.33
N ARG A 209 6.57 4.88 -9.50
CA ARG A 209 6.57 6.15 -10.24
C ARG A 209 7.51 6.07 -11.43
N LYS A 210 7.16 6.79 -12.51
CA LYS A 210 8.10 7.12 -13.58
C LYS A 210 8.89 8.39 -13.24
N ARG A 211 10.00 8.62 -13.96
CA ARG A 211 10.73 9.90 -13.87
C ARG A 211 9.85 11.05 -14.36
N ASP A 212 10.11 12.22 -13.78
CA ASP A 212 9.53 13.50 -14.23
C ASP A 212 10.09 13.87 -15.61
#